data_07e846548d8f845b1c0b0f00bdbc13be
#
_entry.id   07e846548d8f845b1c0b0f00bdbc13be
#
_cell.length_a   1.000
_cell.length_b   1.000
_cell.length_c   1.000
_cell.angle_alpha   90.00
_cell.angle_beta   90.00
_cell.angle_gamma   90.00
#
_symmetry.space_group_name_H-M   'P 1'
#
loop_
_entity.id
_entity.type
_entity.pdbx_description
1 polymer ?
#
loop_
_entity_poly.entity_id
_entity_poly.type
_entity_poly.pdbx_seq_one_letter_code
_entity_poly.pdbx_strand_id
1 'polypeptide(L)'
;MEIVKVVGREILDSRGNPTVEVDVHLASGAFGRAAVPSGASTGENEAIELRDGDKNRYGGKGVLRAVDNVNKVIAPAILGMSALNQREIDHKLLDLDGTKTKSNLGANAMLGVSLAVAKAAANYLDLPLYRYIGGTNTYVLPVPMMNIINGGSHSDAPIAFQEFMIRPVGAKSFREGLRMGAEVFHALKKVLHDRGLSTAVGDEGG
;
A
#
# COMPACT_ATOMS: atom_id res chain seq x y z
N MET A 1 -6.12 -23.73 8.56
CA MET A 1 -5.61 -22.38 8.79
C MET A 1 -4.09 -22.26 8.68
N GLU A 2 -3.38 -23.40 8.57
CA GLU A 2 -1.93 -23.44 8.38
C GLU A 2 -1.53 -22.84 7.03
N ILE A 3 -0.45 -22.05 7.03
CA ILE A 3 0.18 -21.52 5.83
C ILE A 3 0.93 -22.67 5.15
N VAL A 4 0.55 -23.00 3.91
CA VAL A 4 1.17 -24.09 3.15
C VAL A 4 2.02 -23.60 1.98
N LYS A 5 1.82 -22.32 1.56
CA LYS A 5 2.61 -21.75 0.47
C LYS A 5 2.61 -20.22 0.57
N VAL A 6 3.78 -19.65 0.34
CA VAL A 6 3.99 -18.20 0.21
C VAL A 6 4.78 -17.94 -1.07
N VAL A 7 4.33 -17.00 -1.90
CA VAL A 7 4.99 -16.67 -3.18
C VAL A 7 5.05 -15.16 -3.33
N GLY A 8 6.26 -14.63 -3.37
CA GLY A 8 6.52 -13.24 -3.75
C GLY A 8 6.82 -13.10 -5.22
N ARG A 9 6.39 -11.99 -5.83
CA ARG A 9 6.72 -11.60 -7.20
C ARG A 9 6.89 -10.10 -7.33
N GLU A 10 7.59 -9.69 -8.38
CA GLU A 10 7.65 -8.31 -8.79
C GLU A 10 6.49 -7.99 -9.73
N ILE A 11 5.81 -6.88 -9.48
CA ILE A 11 4.78 -6.30 -10.36
C ILE A 11 5.09 -4.83 -10.59
N LEU A 12 4.33 -4.14 -11.43
CA LEU A 12 4.44 -2.68 -11.61
C LEU A 12 3.31 -1.95 -10.89
N ASP A 13 3.64 -0.83 -10.26
CA ASP A 13 2.66 0.10 -9.69
C ASP A 13 2.01 0.98 -10.78
N SER A 14 1.10 1.89 -10.40
CA SER A 14 0.41 2.79 -11.32
C SER A 14 1.33 3.80 -12.02
N ARG A 15 2.55 3.99 -11.52
CA ARG A 15 3.58 4.85 -12.10
C ARG A 15 4.57 4.08 -12.97
N GLY A 16 4.41 2.76 -13.11
CA GLY A 16 5.33 1.88 -13.83
C GLY A 16 6.60 1.54 -13.06
N ASN A 17 6.65 1.79 -11.74
CA ASN A 17 7.77 1.37 -10.91
C ASN A 17 7.54 -0.05 -10.37
N PRO A 18 8.60 -0.88 -10.26
CA PRO A 18 8.50 -2.18 -9.62
C PRO A 18 8.04 -2.10 -8.17
N THR A 19 7.16 -3.02 -7.78
CA THR A 19 6.77 -3.26 -6.39
C THR A 19 6.58 -4.75 -6.11
N VAL A 20 6.44 -5.11 -4.83
CA VAL A 20 6.29 -6.50 -4.38
C VAL A 20 4.81 -6.86 -4.28
N GLU A 21 4.44 -8.01 -4.83
CA GLU A 21 3.17 -8.67 -4.57
C GLU A 21 3.42 -10.04 -3.94
N VAL A 22 2.62 -10.39 -2.93
CA VAL A 22 2.73 -11.67 -2.22
C VAL A 22 1.40 -12.40 -2.21
N ASP A 23 1.48 -13.72 -2.46
CA ASP A 23 0.40 -14.68 -2.28
C ASP A 23 0.65 -15.55 -1.07
N VAL A 24 -0.36 -15.76 -0.25
CA VAL A 24 -0.38 -16.73 0.85
C VAL A 24 -1.53 -17.70 0.65
N HIS A 25 -1.22 -19.01 0.68
CA HIS A 25 -2.18 -20.09 0.58
C HIS A 25 -2.27 -20.86 1.89
N LEU A 26 -3.46 -21.18 2.32
CA LEU A 26 -3.74 -21.98 3.52
C LEU A 26 -4.11 -23.43 3.15
N ALA A 27 -3.88 -24.35 4.08
CA ALA A 27 -4.24 -25.76 3.93
C ALA A 27 -5.74 -25.98 3.65
N SER A 28 -6.60 -25.04 4.07
CA SER A 28 -8.04 -25.04 3.80
C SER A 28 -8.41 -24.71 2.33
N GLY A 29 -7.45 -24.23 1.53
CA GLY A 29 -7.70 -23.66 0.20
C GLY A 29 -7.94 -22.13 0.23
N ALA A 30 -8.10 -21.52 1.40
CA ALA A 30 -8.19 -20.06 1.49
C ALA A 30 -6.90 -19.39 0.99
N PHE A 31 -7.05 -18.22 0.41
CA PHE A 31 -6.00 -17.50 -0.30
C PHE A 31 -6.03 -16.00 0.02
N GLY A 32 -4.86 -15.40 0.19
CA GLY A 32 -4.70 -13.96 0.36
C GLY A 32 -3.61 -13.42 -0.57
N ARG A 33 -3.87 -12.29 -1.22
CA ARG A 33 -2.93 -11.56 -2.08
C ARG A 33 -2.79 -10.13 -1.63
N ALA A 34 -1.56 -9.64 -1.54
CA ALA A 34 -1.28 -8.25 -1.24
C ALA A 34 -0.18 -7.70 -2.14
N ALA A 35 -0.47 -6.58 -2.80
CA ALA A 35 0.54 -5.74 -3.44
C ALA A 35 0.94 -4.63 -2.46
N VAL A 36 2.23 -4.34 -2.37
CA VAL A 36 2.76 -3.34 -1.43
C VAL A 36 2.77 -1.97 -2.11
N PRO A 37 2.05 -0.97 -1.58
CA PRO A 37 2.12 0.36 -2.13
C PRO A 37 3.49 1.00 -1.87
N SER A 38 3.96 1.81 -2.83
CA SER A 38 5.17 2.61 -2.71
C SER A 38 4.80 4.09 -2.63
N GLY A 39 5.34 4.82 -1.65
CA GLY A 39 5.13 6.26 -1.52
C GLY A 39 5.85 7.07 -2.61
N ALA A 40 5.36 8.26 -2.90
CA ALA A 40 6.03 9.21 -3.80
C ALA A 40 7.17 9.96 -3.08
N SER A 41 7.03 10.17 -1.78
CA SER A 41 8.04 10.77 -0.89
C SER A 41 8.33 9.84 0.28
N THR A 42 9.51 9.97 0.89
CA THR A 42 9.94 9.18 2.05
C THR A 42 10.45 10.08 3.16
N GLY A 43 10.18 9.70 4.42
CA GLY A 43 10.70 10.38 5.61
C GLY A 43 11.94 9.68 6.16
N GLU A 44 12.76 10.42 6.92
CA GLU A 44 14.00 9.88 7.53
C GLU A 44 13.77 8.72 8.51
N ASN A 45 12.59 8.67 9.11
CA ASN A 45 12.23 7.65 10.11
C ASN A 45 11.42 6.48 9.54
N GLU A 46 11.18 6.46 8.23
CA GLU A 46 10.46 5.36 7.60
C GLU A 46 11.29 4.08 7.54
N ALA A 47 10.59 2.96 7.58
CA ALA A 47 11.20 1.66 7.31
C ALA A 47 11.62 1.56 5.83
N ILE A 48 12.71 0.86 5.57
CA ILE A 48 13.34 0.84 4.25
C ILE A 48 12.53 0.01 3.26
N GLU A 49 12.10 0.63 2.18
CA GLU A 49 11.68 -0.08 0.98
C GLU A 49 12.94 -0.60 0.25
N LEU A 50 13.14 -1.91 0.28
CA LEU A 50 14.34 -2.53 -0.27
C LEU A 50 14.28 -2.52 -1.80
N ARG A 51 15.25 -1.83 -2.42
CA ARG A 51 15.46 -1.73 -3.86
C ARG A 51 16.76 -2.42 -4.25
N ASP A 52 16.82 -2.93 -5.49
CA ASP A 52 17.98 -3.69 -5.99
C ASP A 52 19.21 -2.82 -6.20
N GLY A 53 19.03 -1.55 -6.60
CA GLY A 53 20.10 -0.61 -6.90
C GLY A 53 20.80 -0.85 -8.26
N ASP A 54 20.43 -1.90 -9.00
CA ASP A 54 20.97 -2.16 -10.34
C ASP A 54 20.44 -1.14 -11.36
N LYS A 55 21.32 -0.24 -11.80
CA LYS A 55 20.97 0.83 -12.73
C LYS A 55 20.57 0.34 -14.13
N ASN A 56 20.94 -0.89 -14.50
CA ASN A 56 20.57 -1.49 -15.77
C ASN A 56 19.14 -2.03 -15.79
N ARG A 57 18.49 -2.08 -14.62
CA ARG A 57 17.14 -2.60 -14.47
C ARG A 57 16.27 -1.60 -13.71
N TYR A 58 15.24 -1.06 -14.38
CA TYR A 58 14.33 -0.03 -13.83
C TYR A 58 15.07 1.16 -13.17
N GLY A 59 16.26 1.55 -13.70
CA GLY A 59 17.04 2.63 -13.14
C GLY A 59 17.49 2.43 -11.69
N GLY A 60 17.53 1.18 -11.21
CA GLY A 60 17.87 0.83 -9.83
C GLY A 60 16.67 0.56 -8.92
N LYS A 61 15.44 0.75 -9.43
CA LYS A 61 14.20 0.61 -8.65
C LYS A 61 13.65 -0.82 -8.59
N GLY A 62 14.33 -1.83 -9.16
CA GLY A 62 13.92 -3.23 -9.07
C GLY A 62 13.74 -3.71 -7.63
N VAL A 63 12.95 -4.77 -7.41
CA VAL A 63 12.63 -5.33 -6.08
C VAL A 63 12.90 -6.83 -5.99
N LEU A 64 13.73 -7.39 -6.86
CA LEU A 64 14.02 -8.83 -6.86
C LEU A 64 14.66 -9.30 -5.56
N ARG A 65 15.50 -8.48 -4.89
CA ARG A 65 16.06 -8.80 -3.56
C ARG A 65 14.95 -8.96 -2.52
N ALA A 66 13.97 -8.07 -2.52
CA ALA A 66 12.83 -8.17 -1.61
C ALA A 66 11.96 -9.41 -1.95
N VAL A 67 11.75 -9.71 -3.24
CA VAL A 67 11.08 -10.94 -3.70
C VAL A 67 11.83 -12.19 -3.27
N ASP A 68 13.15 -12.21 -3.39
CA ASP A 68 13.98 -13.30 -2.90
C ASP A 68 13.89 -13.46 -1.39
N ASN A 69 13.87 -12.38 -0.63
CA ASN A 69 13.67 -12.42 0.82
C ASN A 69 12.30 -13.03 1.18
N VAL A 70 11.23 -12.69 0.44
CA VAL A 70 9.93 -13.35 0.64
C VAL A 70 10.04 -14.84 0.38
N ASN A 71 10.60 -15.25 -0.77
CA ASN A 71 10.54 -16.64 -1.22
C ASN A 71 11.54 -17.56 -0.50
N LYS A 72 12.74 -17.05 -0.16
CA LYS A 72 13.86 -17.86 0.34
C LYS A 72 14.08 -17.73 1.85
N VAL A 73 13.63 -16.63 2.48
CA VAL A 73 13.87 -16.38 3.91
C VAL A 73 12.54 -16.42 4.68
N ILE A 74 11.56 -15.59 4.30
CA ILE A 74 10.31 -15.46 5.04
C ILE A 74 9.43 -16.70 4.84
N ALA A 75 9.21 -17.13 3.60
CA ALA A 75 8.32 -18.24 3.29
C ALA A 75 8.68 -19.50 4.12
N PRO A 76 9.91 -20.04 4.10
CA PRO A 76 10.22 -21.24 4.90
C PRO A 76 10.06 -21.02 6.40
N ALA A 77 10.22 -19.80 6.90
CA ALA A 77 10.15 -19.49 8.33
C ALA A 77 8.73 -19.44 8.90
N ILE A 78 7.70 -19.25 8.03
CA ILE A 78 6.29 -19.14 8.44
C ILE A 78 5.42 -20.29 7.94
N LEU A 79 5.93 -21.20 7.10
CA LEU A 79 5.20 -22.42 6.72
C LEU A 79 4.81 -23.21 7.97
N GLY A 80 3.56 -23.72 8.00
CA GLY A 80 2.98 -24.43 9.14
C GLY A 80 2.41 -23.54 10.22
N MET A 81 2.73 -22.24 10.25
CA MET A 81 2.14 -21.31 11.22
C MET A 81 0.66 -21.06 10.90
N SER A 82 -0.10 -20.76 11.94
CA SER A 82 -1.52 -20.40 11.80
C SER A 82 -1.66 -18.96 11.29
N ALA A 83 -2.34 -18.79 10.15
CA ALA A 83 -2.65 -17.45 9.62
C ALA A 83 -3.54 -16.60 10.54
N LEU A 84 -4.23 -17.21 11.51
CA LEU A 84 -5.03 -16.47 12.50
C LEU A 84 -4.20 -15.82 13.60
N ASN A 85 -2.93 -16.22 13.75
CA ASN A 85 -2.01 -15.67 14.72
C ASN A 85 -1.18 -14.52 14.12
N GLN A 86 -1.86 -13.49 13.60
CA GLN A 86 -1.20 -12.35 12.92
C GLN A 86 -0.02 -11.79 13.70
N ARG A 87 -0.21 -11.57 15.01
CA ARG A 87 0.84 -11.00 15.86
C ARG A 87 2.09 -11.88 15.93
N GLU A 88 1.94 -13.19 16.01
CA GLU A 88 3.05 -14.13 16.05
C GLU A 88 3.84 -14.10 14.74
N ILE A 89 3.12 -14.05 13.61
CA ILE A 89 3.74 -13.92 12.29
C ILE A 89 4.48 -12.60 12.15
N ASP A 90 3.87 -11.48 12.52
CA ASP A 90 4.50 -10.17 12.44
C ASP A 90 5.75 -10.07 13.33
N HIS A 91 5.72 -10.62 14.55
CA HIS A 91 6.90 -10.71 15.40
C HIS A 91 7.98 -11.60 14.78
N LYS A 92 7.59 -12.73 14.17
CA LYS A 92 8.55 -13.59 13.45
C LYS A 92 9.25 -12.84 12.31
N LEU A 93 8.53 -12.01 11.56
CA LEU A 93 9.11 -11.17 10.51
C LEU A 93 10.09 -10.13 11.09
N LEU A 94 9.72 -9.50 12.20
CA LEU A 94 10.59 -8.54 12.89
C LEU A 94 11.87 -9.17 13.40
N ASP A 95 11.78 -10.37 13.99
CA ASP A 95 12.92 -11.13 14.49
C ASP A 95 13.85 -11.59 13.37
N LEU A 96 13.28 -12.00 12.22
CA LEU A 96 14.05 -12.39 11.04
C LEU A 96 14.83 -11.21 10.44
N ASP A 97 14.24 -10.02 10.42
CA ASP A 97 14.94 -8.82 9.94
C ASP A 97 15.98 -8.35 10.96
N GLY A 98 15.64 -8.29 12.23
CA GLY A 98 16.50 -7.92 13.35
C GLY A 98 16.96 -6.45 13.37
N THR A 99 16.50 -5.60 12.42
CA THR A 99 16.87 -4.18 12.36
C THR A 99 15.71 -3.26 12.67
N LYS A 100 16.02 -2.08 13.21
CA LYS A 100 14.99 -1.05 13.49
C LYS A 100 14.28 -0.60 12.23
N THR A 101 15.00 -0.46 11.12
CA THR A 101 14.51 0.12 9.86
C THR A 101 14.08 -0.92 8.82
N LYS A 102 14.06 -2.23 9.17
CA LYS A 102 13.74 -3.34 8.25
C LYS A 102 14.70 -3.41 7.05
N SER A 103 15.97 -3.08 7.28
CA SER A 103 16.97 -2.95 6.21
C SER A 103 17.49 -4.28 5.66
N ASN A 104 17.33 -5.40 6.39
CA ASN A 104 17.79 -6.71 5.93
C ASN A 104 16.80 -7.36 4.97
N LEU A 105 15.53 -7.44 5.33
CA LEU A 105 14.48 -8.06 4.51
C LEU A 105 13.79 -7.06 3.59
N GLY A 106 13.65 -5.82 4.04
CA GLY A 106 12.86 -4.79 3.39
C GLY A 106 11.44 -4.70 3.95
N ALA A 107 10.98 -3.48 4.26
CA ALA A 107 9.61 -3.25 4.70
C ALA A 107 8.59 -3.74 3.67
N ASN A 108 8.88 -3.59 2.38
CA ASN A 108 8.05 -4.07 1.28
C ASN A 108 7.87 -5.60 1.29
N ALA A 109 8.94 -6.37 1.51
CA ALA A 109 8.84 -7.82 1.64
C ALA A 109 7.98 -8.22 2.86
N MET A 110 8.25 -7.61 4.02
CA MET A 110 7.55 -7.91 5.27
C MET A 110 6.07 -7.53 5.20
N LEU A 111 5.74 -6.33 4.72
CA LEU A 111 4.37 -5.87 4.57
C LEU A 111 3.58 -6.72 3.56
N GLY A 112 4.20 -7.10 2.45
CA GLY A 112 3.58 -7.98 1.48
C GLY A 112 3.10 -9.29 2.11
N VAL A 113 3.93 -9.91 2.93
CA VAL A 113 3.58 -11.16 3.65
C VAL A 113 2.53 -10.90 4.71
N SER A 114 2.73 -9.91 5.59
CA SER A 114 1.80 -9.60 6.69
C SER A 114 0.39 -9.30 6.18
N LEU A 115 0.25 -8.46 5.15
CA LEU A 115 -1.03 -8.13 4.54
C LEU A 115 -1.68 -9.33 3.81
N ALA A 116 -0.88 -10.16 3.12
CA ALA A 116 -1.40 -11.35 2.44
C ALA A 116 -1.90 -12.40 3.45
N VAL A 117 -1.21 -12.57 4.58
CA VAL A 117 -1.66 -13.43 5.70
C VAL A 117 -3.00 -12.95 6.26
N ALA A 118 -3.12 -11.64 6.57
CA ALA A 118 -4.37 -11.08 7.07
C ALA A 118 -5.55 -11.29 6.11
N LYS A 119 -5.32 -11.14 4.79
CA LYS A 119 -6.32 -11.40 3.77
C LYS A 119 -6.67 -12.88 3.66
N ALA A 120 -5.69 -13.79 3.74
CA ALA A 120 -5.93 -15.23 3.74
C ALA A 120 -6.76 -15.66 4.97
N ALA A 121 -6.44 -15.11 6.14
CA ALA A 121 -7.17 -15.36 7.38
C ALA A 121 -8.62 -14.84 7.31
N ALA A 122 -8.83 -13.63 6.78
CA ALA A 122 -10.16 -13.07 6.56
C ALA A 122 -11.00 -13.96 5.63
N ASN A 123 -10.40 -14.39 4.50
CA ASN A 123 -11.06 -15.30 3.55
C ASN A 123 -11.35 -16.67 4.15
N TYR A 124 -10.45 -17.20 4.99
CA TYR A 124 -10.69 -18.45 5.73
C TYR A 124 -11.92 -18.38 6.65
N LEU A 125 -12.12 -17.21 7.28
CA LEU A 125 -13.25 -16.95 8.17
C LEU A 125 -14.52 -16.49 7.45
N ASP A 126 -14.48 -16.37 6.12
CA ASP A 126 -15.55 -15.80 5.29
C ASP A 126 -15.98 -14.40 5.75
N LEU A 127 -14.98 -13.59 6.12
CA LEU A 127 -15.15 -12.20 6.56
C LEU A 127 -14.47 -11.22 5.59
N PRO A 128 -15.08 -10.06 5.34
CA PRO A 128 -14.34 -8.99 4.67
C PRO A 128 -13.21 -8.48 5.58
N LEU A 129 -12.09 -8.09 4.98
CA LEU A 129 -10.87 -7.72 5.70
C LEU A 129 -11.11 -6.64 6.77
N TYR A 130 -11.93 -5.62 6.47
CA TYR A 130 -12.22 -4.56 7.43
C TYR A 130 -12.90 -5.09 8.71
N ARG A 131 -13.75 -6.12 8.58
CA ARG A 131 -14.41 -6.76 9.71
C ARG A 131 -13.47 -7.68 10.47
N TYR A 132 -12.60 -8.40 9.77
CA TYR A 132 -11.57 -9.25 10.38
C TYR A 132 -10.63 -8.43 11.26
N ILE A 133 -10.16 -7.28 10.76
CA ILE A 133 -9.23 -6.40 11.50
C ILE A 133 -9.96 -5.59 12.58
N GLY A 134 -11.12 -5.02 12.26
CA GLY A 134 -11.79 -4.05 13.11
C GLY A 134 -12.85 -4.63 14.06
N GLY A 135 -13.19 -5.91 13.92
CA GLY A 135 -14.19 -6.58 14.76
C GLY A 135 -15.64 -6.23 14.41
N THR A 136 -16.54 -6.49 15.33
CA THR A 136 -18.01 -6.43 15.11
C THR A 136 -18.57 -5.03 14.93
N ASN A 137 -17.84 -3.99 15.38
CA ASN A 137 -18.33 -2.60 15.38
C ASN A 137 -17.75 -1.74 14.23
N THR A 138 -17.21 -2.34 13.18
CA THR A 138 -16.61 -1.67 12.02
C THR A 138 -17.63 -1.54 10.89
N TYR A 139 -18.47 -0.54 10.93
CA TYR A 139 -19.50 -0.28 9.90
C TYR A 139 -19.59 1.20 9.46
N VAL A 140 -18.75 2.07 10.00
CA VAL A 140 -18.73 3.48 9.65
C VAL A 140 -17.64 3.73 8.60
N LEU A 141 -18.04 4.21 7.42
CA LEU A 141 -17.09 4.64 6.41
C LEU A 141 -16.49 6.01 6.79
N PRO A 142 -15.18 6.22 6.56
CA PRO A 142 -14.58 7.53 6.77
C PRO A 142 -15.11 8.54 5.76
N VAL A 143 -15.07 9.82 6.12
CA VAL A 143 -15.26 10.90 5.14
C VAL A 143 -14.08 10.86 4.16
N PRO A 144 -14.33 10.76 2.83
CA PRO A 144 -13.25 10.70 1.86
C PRO A 144 -12.43 12.00 1.90
N MET A 145 -11.12 11.85 1.86
CA MET A 145 -10.17 12.94 1.76
C MET A 145 -9.52 12.88 0.38
N MET A 146 -9.54 14.00 -0.36
CA MET A 146 -9.13 14.04 -1.76
C MET A 146 -8.14 15.15 -1.98
N ASN A 147 -6.97 14.80 -2.56
CA ASN A 147 -6.00 15.78 -3.00
C ASN A 147 -6.49 16.44 -4.29
N ILE A 148 -6.44 17.78 -4.37
CA ILE A 148 -6.91 18.56 -5.51
C ILE A 148 -5.89 19.56 -6.05
N ILE A 149 -4.82 19.88 -5.29
CA ILE A 149 -3.71 20.72 -5.74
C ILE A 149 -2.42 20.15 -5.19
N ASN A 150 -1.45 19.92 -6.05
CA ASN A 150 -0.09 19.51 -5.69
C ASN A 150 0.91 20.65 -5.86
N GLY A 151 1.93 20.65 -4.99
CA GLY A 151 3.08 21.54 -5.07
C GLY A 151 4.32 20.89 -4.44
N GLY A 152 5.32 21.67 -4.11
CA GLY A 152 6.57 21.16 -3.53
C GLY A 152 7.21 20.08 -4.40
N SER A 153 7.58 18.95 -3.82
CA SER A 153 8.18 17.82 -4.53
C SER A 153 7.18 16.97 -5.35
N HIS A 154 5.88 17.22 -5.23
CA HIS A 154 4.82 16.46 -5.90
C HIS A 154 4.35 17.11 -7.21
N SER A 155 4.91 18.26 -7.60
CA SER A 155 4.52 18.98 -8.80
C SER A 155 5.64 19.89 -9.27
N ASP A 156 5.75 20.11 -10.59
CA ASP A 156 6.62 21.13 -11.19
C ASP A 156 6.04 22.55 -11.09
N ALA A 157 4.86 22.71 -10.50
CA ALA A 157 4.24 24.02 -10.28
C ALA A 157 4.99 24.81 -9.21
N PRO A 158 5.12 26.15 -9.34
CA PRO A 158 5.81 26.99 -8.37
C PRO A 158 4.98 27.25 -7.10
N ILE A 159 4.49 26.17 -6.49
CA ILE A 159 3.68 26.17 -5.28
C ILE A 159 4.52 25.55 -4.17
N ALA A 160 4.76 26.28 -3.08
CA ALA A 160 5.60 25.81 -1.97
C ALA A 160 4.93 24.73 -1.10
N PHE A 161 3.60 24.75 -0.98
CA PHE A 161 2.85 23.75 -0.23
C PHE A 161 2.72 22.48 -1.04
N GLN A 162 2.98 21.32 -0.43
CA GLN A 162 3.02 20.02 -1.07
C GLN A 162 1.64 19.57 -1.55
N GLU A 163 0.60 19.76 -0.72
CA GLU A 163 -0.76 19.26 -0.98
C GLU A 163 -1.84 20.18 -0.41
N PHE A 164 -2.96 20.24 -1.12
CA PHE A 164 -4.22 20.78 -0.61
C PHE A 164 -5.33 19.75 -0.80
N MET A 165 -5.94 19.34 0.28
CA MET A 165 -6.97 18.31 0.28
C MET A 165 -8.32 18.87 0.69
N ILE A 166 -9.39 18.28 0.12
CA ILE A 166 -10.78 18.57 0.49
C ILE A 166 -11.40 17.40 1.25
N ARG A 167 -12.33 17.70 2.14
CA ARG A 167 -13.12 16.73 2.89
C ARG A 167 -14.59 17.16 2.88
N PRO A 168 -15.49 16.42 2.24
CA PRO A 168 -16.91 16.74 2.17
C PRO A 168 -17.66 16.33 3.45
N VAL A 169 -17.34 16.97 4.57
CA VAL A 169 -17.85 16.61 5.91
C VAL A 169 -19.36 16.75 6.07
N GLY A 170 -20.04 17.55 5.22
CA GLY A 170 -21.49 17.72 5.23
C GLY A 170 -22.26 16.67 4.44
N ALA A 171 -21.58 15.77 3.74
CA ALA A 171 -22.23 14.72 2.94
C ALA A 171 -22.93 13.69 3.86
N LYS A 172 -24.15 13.30 3.48
CA LYS A 172 -24.95 12.32 4.24
C LYS A 172 -24.61 10.87 3.92
N SER A 173 -23.80 10.63 2.89
CA SER A 173 -23.34 9.31 2.48
C SER A 173 -21.97 9.39 1.81
N PHE A 174 -21.24 8.27 1.76
CA PHE A 174 -19.97 8.20 1.02
C PHE A 174 -20.16 8.54 -0.46
N ARG A 175 -21.21 8.03 -1.09
CA ARG A 175 -21.56 8.32 -2.49
C ARG A 175 -21.75 9.81 -2.74
N GLU A 176 -22.44 10.51 -1.84
CA GLU A 176 -22.63 11.96 -1.93
C GLU A 176 -21.29 12.69 -1.73
N GLY A 177 -20.48 12.27 -0.76
CA GLY A 177 -19.15 12.84 -0.54
C GLY A 177 -18.24 12.71 -1.76
N LEU A 178 -18.22 11.54 -2.40
CA LEU A 178 -17.45 11.32 -3.63
C LEU A 178 -17.95 12.22 -4.77
N ARG A 179 -19.28 12.37 -4.94
CA ARG A 179 -19.86 13.29 -5.94
C ARG A 179 -19.42 14.73 -5.68
N MET A 180 -19.55 15.22 -4.45
CA MET A 180 -19.13 16.57 -4.07
C MET A 180 -17.65 16.82 -4.37
N GLY A 181 -16.79 15.86 -4.06
CA GLY A 181 -15.36 15.95 -4.36
C GLY A 181 -15.07 16.03 -5.86
N ALA A 182 -15.73 15.20 -6.67
CA ALA A 182 -15.61 15.23 -8.12
C ALA A 182 -16.08 16.57 -8.71
N GLU A 183 -17.21 17.11 -8.22
CA GLU A 183 -17.74 18.42 -8.66
C GLU A 183 -16.78 19.56 -8.32
N VAL A 184 -16.17 19.56 -7.12
CA VAL A 184 -15.16 20.55 -6.73
C VAL A 184 -13.93 20.44 -7.61
N PHE A 185 -13.44 19.22 -7.87
CA PHE A 185 -12.29 18.98 -8.75
C PHE A 185 -12.53 19.55 -10.16
N HIS A 186 -13.69 19.27 -10.77
CA HIS A 186 -14.01 19.78 -12.11
C HIS A 186 -14.23 21.29 -12.14
N ALA A 187 -14.84 21.86 -11.09
CA ALA A 187 -14.99 23.31 -10.96
C ALA A 187 -13.64 24.02 -10.85
N LEU A 188 -12.72 23.47 -10.02
CA LEU A 188 -11.36 23.96 -9.90
C LEU A 188 -10.61 23.89 -11.22
N LYS A 189 -10.69 22.77 -11.93
CA LYS A 189 -10.09 22.59 -13.27
C LYS A 189 -10.55 23.69 -14.24
N LYS A 190 -11.85 24.01 -14.23
CA LYS A 190 -12.38 25.11 -15.05
C LYS A 190 -11.80 26.47 -14.66
N VAL A 191 -11.74 26.78 -13.34
CA VAL A 191 -11.20 28.04 -12.83
C VAL A 191 -9.72 28.21 -13.22
N LEU A 192 -8.93 27.16 -13.12
CA LEU A 192 -7.51 27.17 -13.50
C LEU A 192 -7.35 27.36 -15.01
N HIS A 193 -8.12 26.63 -15.83
CA HIS A 193 -8.12 26.78 -17.28
C HIS A 193 -8.47 28.20 -17.71
N ASP A 194 -9.53 28.79 -17.14
CA ASP A 194 -9.99 30.16 -17.47
C ASP A 194 -8.94 31.22 -17.08
N ARG A 195 -8.00 30.89 -16.18
CA ARG A 195 -6.85 31.74 -15.78
C ARG A 195 -5.58 31.44 -16.57
N GLY A 196 -5.61 30.52 -17.53
CA GLY A 196 -4.44 30.10 -18.32
C GLY A 196 -3.41 29.29 -17.52
N LEU A 197 -3.82 28.67 -16.39
CA LEU A 197 -2.97 27.83 -15.56
C LEU A 197 -3.06 26.37 -15.98
N SER A 198 -2.01 25.59 -15.67
CA SER A 198 -1.99 24.15 -15.94
C SER A 198 -3.11 23.42 -15.18
N THR A 199 -3.71 22.44 -15.86
CA THR A 199 -4.69 21.52 -15.29
C THR A 199 -4.24 20.07 -15.40
N ALA A 200 -2.95 19.84 -15.68
CA ALA A 200 -2.36 18.52 -15.61
C ALA A 200 -2.31 18.07 -14.14
N VAL A 201 -2.56 16.78 -13.92
CA VAL A 201 -2.54 16.20 -12.57
C VAL A 201 -1.19 15.52 -12.31
N GLY A 202 -0.74 15.57 -11.06
CA GLY A 202 0.43 14.82 -10.60
C GLY A 202 0.12 13.34 -10.31
N ASP A 203 1.12 12.61 -9.84
CA ASP A 203 1.03 11.18 -9.51
C ASP A 203 -0.05 10.86 -8.45
N GLU A 204 -0.41 11.82 -7.63
CA GLU A 204 -1.41 11.71 -6.56
C GLU A 204 -2.76 12.35 -6.90
N GLY A 205 -2.96 12.77 -8.15
CA GLY A 205 -4.25 13.18 -8.69
C GLY A 205 -4.66 14.62 -8.41
N GLY A 206 -3.77 15.45 -7.87
CA GLY A 206 -4.01 16.89 -7.67
C GLY A 206 -3.36 17.74 -8.74
#